data_32109aafac7455341afc76822c24cd30
#
_entry.id   32109aafac7455341afc76822c24cd30
#
_cell.length_a   1.000
_cell.length_b   1.000
_cell.length_c   1.000
_cell.angle_alpha   90.00
_cell.angle_beta   90.00
_cell.angle_gamma   90.00
#
_symmetry.space_group_name_H-M   'P 1'
#
loop_
_entity.id
_entity.type
_entity.pdbx_description
1 polymer ?
#
loop_
_entity_poly.entity_id
_entity_poly.type
_entity_poly.pdbx_seq_one_letter_code
_entity_poly.pdbx_strand_id
1 'polypeptide(L)'
;MIKEAIVKIVGKEDLTYNEAYDVINEIMSGETSATQNAAFLAALSTKSTTAETTDEIAGCAAAMRDHALKCETGMDVFEIVGTGGDGANSFNISTTSALVAAAGGMKVAKHGNRAASSKCGTADCLEALGVNIQQNPEKCVELLKEVGMCFFFAQKYHTSMKYVGPIRKELGIRTVFNILGPLTNPGSPKMQLLGVYDEYLVQPLAQVLMNLGVKRGMVVYGQDRLDEISLSAPTTVCEFKDGWMKNYVIK
;
A
#
# COMPACT_ATOMS: atom_id res chain seq x y z
N MET A 1 6.84 -21.03 -12.09
CA MET A 1 5.66 -20.14 -12.10
C MET A 1 5.92 -18.80 -12.82
N ILE A 2 6.98 -18.02 -12.50
CA ILE A 2 7.19 -16.68 -13.11
C ILE A 2 7.31 -16.68 -14.63
N LYS A 3 7.93 -17.71 -15.25
CA LYS A 3 8.07 -17.78 -16.71
C LYS A 3 6.72 -17.95 -17.41
N GLU A 4 5.88 -18.84 -16.90
CA GLU A 4 4.53 -19.08 -17.40
C GLU A 4 3.65 -17.85 -17.25
N ALA A 5 3.76 -17.16 -16.11
CA ALA A 5 3.04 -15.91 -15.86
C ALA A 5 3.47 -14.80 -16.84
N ILE A 6 4.77 -14.65 -17.12
CA ILE A 6 5.26 -13.69 -18.12
C ILE A 6 4.66 -13.99 -19.50
N VAL A 7 4.67 -15.25 -19.95
CA VAL A 7 4.10 -15.65 -21.24
C VAL A 7 2.61 -15.28 -21.31
N LYS A 8 1.86 -15.60 -20.27
CA LYS A 8 0.43 -15.30 -20.15
C LYS A 8 0.15 -13.81 -20.24
N ILE A 9 0.88 -12.97 -19.45
CA ILE A 9 0.72 -11.51 -19.45
C ILE A 9 1.10 -10.87 -20.80
N VAL A 10 2.18 -11.35 -21.43
CA VAL A 10 2.58 -10.89 -22.77
C VAL A 10 1.49 -11.20 -23.80
N GLY A 11 0.79 -12.34 -23.64
CA GLY A 11 -0.40 -12.71 -24.40
C GLY A 11 -1.66 -11.87 -24.09
N LYS A 12 -1.56 -10.88 -23.17
CA LYS A 12 -2.66 -10.03 -22.70
C LYS A 12 -3.73 -10.76 -21.89
N GLU A 13 -3.37 -11.89 -21.30
CA GLU A 13 -4.24 -12.63 -20.40
C GLU A 13 -4.02 -12.19 -18.95
N ASP A 14 -5.08 -12.24 -18.16
CA ASP A 14 -5.04 -11.89 -16.74
C ASP A 14 -4.51 -13.07 -15.92
N LEU A 15 -3.74 -12.75 -14.87
CA LEU A 15 -3.40 -13.76 -13.86
C LEU A 15 -4.57 -13.93 -12.88
N THR A 16 -4.75 -15.16 -12.43
CA THR A 16 -5.58 -15.43 -11.26
C THR A 16 -4.89 -14.94 -9.99
N TYR A 17 -5.66 -14.82 -8.91
CA TYR A 17 -5.11 -14.52 -7.58
C TYR A 17 -3.95 -15.45 -7.19
N ASN A 18 -4.10 -16.76 -7.40
CA ASN A 18 -3.07 -17.75 -7.04
C ASN A 18 -1.80 -17.60 -7.91
N GLU A 19 -1.95 -17.40 -9.22
CA GLU A 19 -0.80 -17.18 -10.10
C GLU A 19 -0.01 -15.91 -9.70
N ALA A 20 -0.71 -14.83 -9.41
CA ALA A 20 -0.09 -13.57 -8.95
C ALA A 20 0.60 -13.75 -7.58
N TYR A 21 -0.06 -14.45 -6.66
CA TYR A 21 0.51 -14.79 -5.35
C TYR A 21 1.79 -15.61 -5.51
N ASP A 22 1.76 -16.68 -6.28
CA ASP A 22 2.89 -17.60 -6.44
C ASP A 22 4.11 -16.89 -7.08
N VAL A 23 3.88 -16.04 -8.07
CA VAL A 23 4.97 -15.27 -8.70
C VAL A 23 5.62 -14.32 -7.70
N ILE A 24 4.84 -13.56 -6.94
CA ILE A 24 5.40 -12.66 -5.93
C ILE A 24 6.09 -13.46 -4.81
N ASN A 25 5.54 -14.62 -4.43
CA ASN A 25 6.18 -15.51 -3.46
C ASN A 25 7.57 -15.98 -3.95
N GLU A 26 7.71 -16.43 -5.21
CA GLU A 26 9.02 -16.79 -5.82
C GLU A 26 9.98 -15.59 -5.79
N ILE A 27 9.50 -14.39 -6.15
CA ILE A 27 10.30 -13.16 -6.16
C ILE A 27 10.78 -12.81 -4.74
N MET A 28 9.87 -12.82 -3.77
CA MET A 28 10.18 -12.45 -2.38
C MET A 28 11.04 -13.50 -1.66
N SER A 29 11.05 -14.75 -2.14
CA SER A 29 11.95 -15.81 -1.69
C SER A 29 13.34 -15.72 -2.35
N GLY A 30 13.52 -14.89 -3.38
CA GLY A 30 14.79 -14.76 -4.12
C GLY A 30 15.05 -15.94 -5.09
N GLU A 31 14.02 -16.65 -5.51
CA GLU A 31 14.09 -17.81 -6.38
C GLU A 31 14.11 -17.43 -7.88
N THR A 32 13.96 -16.14 -8.18
CA THR A 32 13.87 -15.61 -9.54
C THR A 32 15.06 -14.72 -9.87
N SER A 33 15.40 -14.60 -11.17
CA SER A 33 16.46 -13.70 -11.62
C SER A 33 15.97 -12.25 -11.75
N ALA A 34 16.91 -11.29 -11.70
CA ALA A 34 16.60 -9.88 -11.93
C ALA A 34 15.93 -9.65 -13.30
N THR A 35 16.37 -10.37 -14.33
CA THR A 35 15.76 -10.30 -15.67
C THR A 35 14.31 -10.78 -15.68
N GLN A 36 13.99 -11.87 -14.99
CA GLN A 36 12.63 -12.37 -14.86
C GLN A 36 11.75 -11.37 -14.10
N ASN A 37 12.26 -10.82 -13.00
CA ASN A 37 11.54 -9.83 -12.20
C ASN A 37 11.24 -8.56 -13.02
N ALA A 38 12.24 -8.03 -13.75
CA ALA A 38 12.05 -6.88 -14.62
C ALA A 38 11.02 -7.14 -15.72
N ALA A 39 11.11 -8.30 -16.40
CA ALA A 39 10.17 -8.69 -17.45
C ALA A 39 8.73 -8.82 -16.91
N PHE A 40 8.56 -9.48 -15.76
CA PHE A 40 7.25 -9.62 -15.10
C PHE A 40 6.65 -8.26 -14.75
N LEU A 41 7.41 -7.39 -14.09
CA LEU A 41 6.93 -6.08 -13.66
C LEU A 41 6.54 -5.20 -14.85
N ALA A 42 7.39 -5.14 -15.88
CA ALA A 42 7.11 -4.36 -17.08
C ALA A 42 5.90 -4.89 -17.86
N ALA A 43 5.81 -6.21 -18.04
CA ALA A 43 4.70 -6.83 -18.75
C ALA A 43 3.36 -6.60 -18.01
N LEU A 44 3.34 -6.79 -16.68
CA LEU A 44 2.15 -6.58 -15.86
C LEU A 44 1.67 -5.13 -15.93
N SER A 45 2.58 -4.16 -15.81
CA SER A 45 2.27 -2.72 -15.88
C SER A 45 1.76 -2.25 -17.25
N THR A 46 2.04 -3.00 -18.33
CA THR A 46 1.67 -2.65 -19.71
C THR A 46 0.63 -3.59 -20.32
N LYS A 47 0.11 -4.52 -19.56
CA LYS A 47 -0.87 -5.51 -20.01
C LYS A 47 -2.15 -4.85 -20.52
N SER A 48 -2.65 -3.87 -19.81
CA SER A 48 -3.86 -3.12 -20.14
C SER A 48 -3.66 -1.62 -19.98
N THR A 49 -4.68 -0.83 -20.37
CA THR A 49 -4.68 0.63 -20.20
C THR A 49 -5.04 1.08 -18.78
N THR A 50 -5.54 0.17 -17.95
CA THR A 50 -6.12 0.47 -16.62
C THR A 50 -5.42 -0.25 -15.47
N ALA A 51 -4.19 -0.69 -15.65
CA ALA A 51 -3.42 -1.41 -14.63
C ALA A 51 -3.81 -2.90 -14.44
N GLU A 52 -3.40 -3.42 -13.33
CA GLU A 52 -3.60 -4.80 -12.89
C GLU A 52 -5.06 -5.05 -12.48
N THR A 53 -5.51 -6.28 -12.58
CA THR A 53 -6.84 -6.68 -12.08
C THR A 53 -6.88 -6.74 -10.55
N THR A 54 -8.09 -6.72 -9.99
CA THR A 54 -8.30 -6.87 -8.53
C THR A 54 -7.67 -8.15 -7.99
N ASP A 55 -7.76 -9.26 -8.73
CA ASP A 55 -7.18 -10.56 -8.33
C ASP A 55 -5.66 -10.53 -8.37
N GLU A 56 -5.08 -9.92 -9.40
CA GLU A 56 -3.63 -9.75 -9.51
C GLU A 56 -3.08 -8.91 -8.36
N ILE A 57 -3.71 -7.77 -8.07
CA ILE A 57 -3.31 -6.90 -6.95
C ILE A 57 -3.47 -7.62 -5.62
N ALA A 58 -4.60 -8.30 -5.40
CA ALA A 58 -4.86 -9.02 -4.15
C ALA A 58 -3.87 -10.17 -3.92
N GLY A 59 -3.57 -10.95 -4.96
CA GLY A 59 -2.58 -12.04 -4.90
C GLY A 59 -1.18 -11.50 -4.59
N CYS A 60 -0.74 -10.45 -5.30
CA CYS A 60 0.54 -9.79 -5.04
C CYS A 60 0.63 -9.26 -3.58
N ALA A 61 -0.41 -8.60 -3.09
CA ALA A 61 -0.45 -8.05 -1.74
C ALA A 61 -0.42 -9.15 -0.67
N ALA A 62 -1.15 -10.24 -0.88
CA ALA A 62 -1.18 -11.37 0.05
C ALA A 62 0.20 -12.02 0.17
N ALA A 63 0.89 -12.30 -0.93
CA ALA A 63 2.24 -12.83 -0.90
C ALA A 63 3.22 -11.89 -0.17
N MET A 64 3.16 -10.57 -0.42
CA MET A 64 3.98 -9.61 0.31
C MET A 64 3.70 -9.60 1.82
N ARG A 65 2.43 -9.73 2.24
CA ARG A 65 2.04 -9.83 3.65
C ARG A 65 2.64 -11.07 4.32
N ASP A 66 2.70 -12.19 3.59
CA ASP A 66 3.26 -13.43 4.13
C ASP A 66 4.77 -13.39 4.30
N HIS A 67 5.46 -12.59 3.49
CA HIS A 67 6.90 -12.32 3.63
C HIS A 67 7.24 -11.15 4.57
N ALA A 68 6.25 -10.43 5.09
CA ALA A 68 6.47 -9.34 6.03
C ALA A 68 6.75 -9.85 7.45
N LEU A 69 7.53 -9.08 8.20
CA LEU A 69 7.61 -9.24 9.65
C LEU A 69 6.25 -8.86 10.25
N LYS A 70 5.47 -9.87 10.65
CA LYS A 70 4.11 -9.66 11.16
C LYS A 70 4.12 -9.01 12.54
N CYS A 71 3.13 -8.15 12.80
CA CYS A 71 2.88 -7.56 14.11
C CYS A 71 1.43 -7.81 14.51
N GLU A 72 1.21 -8.81 15.34
CA GLU A 72 -0.12 -9.10 15.88
C GLU A 72 -0.44 -8.13 17.02
N THR A 73 -1.21 -7.09 16.66
CA THR A 73 -1.53 -6.03 17.63
C THR A 73 -2.52 -6.44 18.69
N GLY A 74 -3.38 -7.43 18.42
CA GLY A 74 -4.50 -7.82 19.29
C GLY A 74 -5.58 -6.74 19.42
N MET A 75 -5.55 -5.71 18.58
CA MET A 75 -6.45 -4.56 18.58
C MET A 75 -7.02 -4.30 17.21
N ASP A 76 -8.22 -3.71 17.13
CA ASP A 76 -8.72 -3.14 15.89
C ASP A 76 -8.00 -1.81 15.60
N VAL A 77 -7.02 -1.88 14.72
CA VAL A 77 -6.20 -0.71 14.37
C VAL A 77 -6.69 -0.05 13.09
N PHE A 78 -6.43 1.26 12.99
CA PHE A 78 -6.70 2.10 11.84
C PHE A 78 -5.40 2.44 11.11
N GLU A 79 -5.45 2.43 9.78
CA GLU A 79 -4.41 2.99 8.93
C GLU A 79 -4.93 4.16 8.10
N ILE A 80 -4.08 5.17 7.94
CA ILE A 80 -4.26 6.25 6.98
C ILE A 80 -2.98 6.39 6.15
N VAL A 81 -3.10 6.23 4.83
CA VAL A 81 -1.95 6.14 3.93
C VAL A 81 -2.36 6.51 2.51
N GLY A 82 -1.45 7.11 1.75
CA GLY A 82 -1.58 7.28 0.31
C GLY A 82 -0.65 6.36 -0.47
N THR A 83 -0.95 6.13 -1.74
CA THR A 83 -0.05 5.44 -2.67
C THR A 83 1.23 6.23 -2.92
N GLY A 84 1.16 7.56 -2.74
CA GLY A 84 2.17 8.48 -3.20
C GLY A 84 2.21 8.59 -4.73
N GLY A 85 3.16 9.34 -5.25
CA GLY A 85 3.37 9.45 -6.69
C GLY A 85 2.36 10.32 -7.42
N ASP A 86 1.57 11.12 -6.71
CA ASP A 86 0.61 12.09 -7.22
C ASP A 86 1.28 13.36 -7.81
N GLY A 87 2.52 13.64 -7.40
CA GLY A 87 3.28 14.82 -7.83
C GLY A 87 2.81 16.13 -7.23
N ALA A 88 1.91 16.12 -6.26
CA ALA A 88 1.30 17.32 -5.68
C ALA A 88 2.26 18.14 -4.80
N ASN A 89 3.35 17.53 -4.31
CA ASN A 89 4.30 18.17 -3.37
C ASN A 89 3.63 18.76 -2.12
N SER A 90 2.58 18.13 -1.64
CA SER A 90 1.87 18.50 -0.42
C SER A 90 2.75 18.30 0.83
N PHE A 91 2.37 18.88 1.96
CA PHE A 91 2.95 18.46 3.25
C PHE A 91 2.47 17.05 3.61
N ASN A 92 3.01 16.45 4.68
CA ASN A 92 2.68 15.07 5.09
C ASN A 92 1.25 14.97 5.67
N ILE A 93 0.22 15.12 4.81
CA ILE A 93 -1.20 15.15 5.19
C ILE A 93 -1.58 13.89 5.95
N SER A 94 -1.36 12.71 5.38
CA SER A 94 -1.68 11.43 6.02
C SER A 94 -0.96 11.24 7.37
N THR A 95 0.29 11.72 7.51
CA THR A 95 1.03 11.63 8.78
C THR A 95 0.42 12.55 9.84
N THR A 96 0.10 13.78 9.47
CA THR A 96 -0.56 14.74 10.36
C THR A 96 -1.94 14.24 10.78
N SER A 97 -2.73 13.74 9.83
CA SER A 97 -4.06 13.17 10.11
C SER A 97 -3.99 11.93 11.01
N ALA A 98 -2.94 11.11 10.88
CA ALA A 98 -2.68 9.98 11.77
C ALA A 98 -2.50 10.42 13.23
N LEU A 99 -1.71 11.48 13.46
CA LEU A 99 -1.50 12.04 14.80
C LEU A 99 -2.81 12.61 15.39
N VAL A 100 -3.60 13.31 14.58
CA VAL A 100 -4.90 13.87 15.00
C VAL A 100 -5.87 12.72 15.33
N ALA A 101 -5.94 11.68 14.51
CA ALA A 101 -6.80 10.52 14.76
C ALA A 101 -6.40 9.78 16.04
N ALA A 102 -5.10 9.61 16.29
CA ALA A 102 -4.61 9.02 17.53
C ALA A 102 -4.95 9.88 18.77
N ALA A 103 -4.79 11.18 18.66
CA ALA A 103 -5.20 12.13 19.70
C ALA A 103 -6.72 12.08 19.98
N GLY A 104 -7.52 11.76 18.93
CA GLY A 104 -8.97 11.53 19.03
C GLY A 104 -9.34 10.16 19.59
N GLY A 105 -8.37 9.32 20.00
CA GLY A 105 -8.60 8.04 20.65
C GLY A 105 -8.58 6.82 19.71
N MET A 106 -8.28 6.99 18.43
CA MET A 106 -8.10 5.84 17.53
C MET A 106 -6.76 5.15 17.79
N LYS A 107 -6.71 3.84 17.60
CA LYS A 107 -5.46 3.08 17.63
C LYS A 107 -4.88 3.07 16.20
N VAL A 108 -3.88 3.92 15.94
CA VAL A 108 -3.33 4.15 14.60
C VAL A 108 -2.05 3.33 14.39
N ALA A 109 -2.11 2.36 13.51
CA ALA A 109 -0.96 1.54 13.09
C ALA A 109 -0.49 2.02 11.70
N LYS A 110 0.34 3.06 11.68
CA LYS A 110 0.76 3.67 10.42
C LYS A 110 1.91 2.89 9.78
N HIS A 111 1.73 2.48 8.53
CA HIS A 111 2.79 1.94 7.69
C HIS A 111 3.33 3.01 6.75
N GLY A 112 4.63 3.02 6.51
CA GLY A 112 5.22 4.02 5.61
C GLY A 112 6.71 3.85 5.37
N ASN A 113 7.22 4.66 4.46
CA ASN A 113 8.62 4.62 4.03
C ASN A 113 9.21 6.04 3.97
N ARG A 114 10.49 6.13 3.61
CA ARG A 114 11.13 7.37 3.20
C ARG A 114 10.56 7.86 1.87
N ALA A 115 10.81 9.11 1.56
CA ALA A 115 10.40 9.71 0.29
C ALA A 115 10.91 8.88 -0.90
N ALA A 116 10.02 8.61 -1.87
CA ALA A 116 10.37 8.02 -3.16
C ALA A 116 10.50 9.10 -4.25
N SER A 117 9.54 10.03 -4.31
CA SER A 117 9.48 11.12 -5.30
C SER A 117 9.26 12.49 -4.65
N SER A 118 8.74 12.55 -3.42
CA SER A 118 8.55 13.79 -2.66
C SER A 118 9.83 14.24 -1.96
N LYS A 119 9.82 15.44 -1.38
CA LYS A 119 10.94 15.97 -0.60
C LYS A 119 11.05 15.38 0.81
N CYS A 120 9.96 14.84 1.34
CA CYS A 120 9.87 14.33 2.71
C CYS A 120 8.81 13.23 2.79
N GLY A 121 9.21 11.98 3.01
CA GLY A 121 8.30 10.86 3.27
C GLY A 121 7.84 10.81 4.73
N THR A 122 6.94 9.88 5.04
CA THR A 122 6.45 9.68 6.40
C THR A 122 7.58 9.40 7.40
N ALA A 123 8.52 8.52 7.05
CA ALA A 123 9.66 8.18 7.91
C ALA A 123 10.55 9.40 8.16
N ASP A 124 10.82 10.18 7.11
CA ASP A 124 11.66 11.38 7.23
C ASP A 124 11.01 12.43 8.13
N CYS A 125 9.70 12.63 8.01
CA CYS A 125 8.92 13.54 8.86
C CYS A 125 8.96 13.09 10.33
N LEU A 126 8.70 11.83 10.61
CA LEU A 126 8.70 11.31 11.98
C LEU A 126 10.08 11.36 12.64
N GLU A 127 11.16 11.04 11.90
CA GLU A 127 12.53 11.21 12.39
C GLU A 127 12.85 12.69 12.72
N ALA A 128 12.43 13.62 11.86
CA ALA A 128 12.62 15.06 12.11
C ALA A 128 11.88 15.53 13.36
N LEU A 129 10.78 14.87 13.73
CA LEU A 129 10.05 15.08 14.97
C LEU A 129 10.64 14.35 16.18
N GLY A 130 11.77 13.65 16.02
CA GLY A 130 12.45 12.91 17.10
C GLY A 130 11.88 11.52 17.37
N VAL A 131 11.01 11.00 16.51
CA VAL A 131 10.45 9.66 16.68
C VAL A 131 11.47 8.60 16.22
N ASN A 132 11.75 7.63 17.07
CA ASN A 132 12.52 6.46 16.66
C ASN A 132 11.66 5.56 15.75
N ILE A 133 11.98 5.53 14.45
CA ILE A 133 11.24 4.74 13.45
C ILE A 133 11.66 3.26 13.38
N GLN A 134 12.72 2.85 14.10
CA GLN A 134 13.28 1.50 14.08
C GLN A 134 12.65 0.58 15.14
N GLN A 135 11.35 0.74 15.41
CA GLN A 135 10.65 -0.07 16.41
C GLN A 135 10.45 -1.52 15.95
N ASN A 136 10.58 -2.46 16.88
CA ASN A 136 10.19 -3.86 16.66
C ASN A 136 8.69 -4.07 16.92
N PRO A 137 8.11 -5.23 16.54
CA PRO A 137 6.68 -5.48 16.72
C PRO A 137 6.19 -5.30 18.15
N GLU A 138 6.95 -5.79 19.16
CA GLU A 138 6.57 -5.72 20.56
C GLU A 138 6.47 -4.27 21.03
N LYS A 139 7.44 -3.42 20.61
CA LYS A 139 7.41 -2.00 20.95
C LYS A 139 6.28 -1.27 20.22
N CYS A 140 5.94 -1.66 18.99
CA CYS A 140 4.78 -1.12 18.28
C CYS A 140 3.48 -1.43 19.01
N VAL A 141 3.32 -2.65 19.54
CA VAL A 141 2.15 -3.02 20.36
C VAL A 141 2.07 -2.20 21.64
N GLU A 142 3.20 -2.02 22.33
CA GLU A 142 3.29 -1.15 23.53
C GLU A 142 2.86 0.29 23.19
N LEU A 143 3.41 0.89 22.13
CA LEU A 143 3.07 2.24 21.71
C LEU A 143 1.59 2.39 21.36
N LEU A 144 0.99 1.40 20.67
CA LEU A 144 -0.45 1.40 20.40
C LEU A 144 -1.28 1.42 21.69
N LYS A 145 -0.85 0.70 22.75
CA LYS A 145 -1.54 0.69 24.04
C LYS A 145 -1.40 2.01 24.79
N GLU A 146 -0.17 2.51 24.90
CA GLU A 146 0.19 3.65 25.74
C GLU A 146 -0.16 5.00 25.11
N VAL A 147 0.23 5.21 23.84
CA VAL A 147 0.09 6.51 23.16
C VAL A 147 -0.92 6.50 22.00
N GLY A 148 -1.46 5.33 21.64
CA GLY A 148 -2.47 5.22 20.60
C GLY A 148 -1.92 5.17 19.17
N MET A 149 -0.61 5.25 18.95
CA MET A 149 -0.02 5.24 17.62
C MET A 149 1.30 4.48 17.59
N CYS A 150 1.55 3.71 16.51
CA CYS A 150 2.86 3.18 16.17
C CYS A 150 3.19 3.44 14.70
N PHE A 151 4.46 3.23 14.34
CA PHE A 151 4.95 3.34 12.97
C PHE A 151 5.68 2.07 12.54
N PHE A 152 5.19 1.45 11.47
CA PHE A 152 5.85 0.34 10.82
C PHE A 152 6.72 0.86 9.67
N PHE A 153 8.03 0.90 9.89
CA PHE A 153 8.97 1.35 8.88
C PHE A 153 9.15 0.26 7.81
N ALA A 154 8.72 0.52 6.59
CA ALA A 154 8.62 -0.48 5.52
C ALA A 154 9.94 -1.22 5.25
N GLN A 155 11.09 -0.57 5.32
CA GLN A 155 12.39 -1.22 5.10
C GLN A 155 12.73 -2.26 6.17
N LYS A 156 12.24 -2.07 7.39
CA LYS A 156 12.43 -3.01 8.49
C LYS A 156 11.47 -4.21 8.40
N TYR A 157 10.23 -3.95 8.02
CA TYR A 157 9.18 -4.96 8.03
C TYR A 157 9.08 -5.77 6.72
N HIS A 158 9.58 -5.24 5.60
CA HIS A 158 9.56 -5.89 4.28
C HIS A 158 10.98 -6.12 3.74
N THR A 159 11.78 -6.92 4.42
CA THR A 159 13.19 -7.17 4.07
C THR A 159 13.35 -7.84 2.71
N SER A 160 12.35 -8.60 2.25
CA SER A 160 12.33 -9.25 0.94
C SER A 160 12.28 -8.25 -0.22
N MET A 161 11.95 -6.98 0.03
CA MET A 161 12.02 -5.91 -0.99
C MET A 161 13.42 -5.70 -1.55
N LYS A 162 14.48 -6.22 -0.92
CA LYS A 162 15.84 -6.26 -1.47
C LYS A 162 15.93 -6.94 -2.83
N TYR A 163 15.03 -7.88 -3.15
CA TYR A 163 15.02 -8.60 -4.42
C TYR A 163 14.37 -7.82 -5.57
N VAL A 164 13.57 -6.79 -5.28
CA VAL A 164 12.90 -5.98 -6.31
C VAL A 164 13.25 -4.49 -6.25
N GLY A 165 13.68 -3.98 -5.11
CA GLY A 165 13.99 -2.54 -4.93
C GLY A 165 14.97 -1.99 -5.96
N PRO A 166 16.15 -2.62 -6.18
CA PRO A 166 17.10 -2.19 -7.20
C PRO A 166 16.51 -2.22 -8.61
N ILE A 167 15.76 -3.27 -8.95
CA ILE A 167 15.14 -3.45 -10.26
C ILE A 167 14.11 -2.35 -10.53
N ARG A 168 13.24 -2.05 -9.57
CA ARG A 168 12.26 -0.95 -9.67
C ARG A 168 12.93 0.40 -9.91
N LYS A 169 14.05 0.66 -9.21
CA LYS A 169 14.84 1.89 -9.37
C LYS A 169 15.43 1.98 -10.77
N GLU A 170 15.95 0.87 -11.30
CA GLU A 170 16.54 0.79 -12.63
C GLU A 170 15.50 0.95 -13.74
N LEU A 171 14.32 0.29 -13.58
CA LEU A 171 13.21 0.40 -14.52
C LEU A 171 12.66 1.83 -14.62
N GLY A 172 12.60 2.58 -13.52
CA GLY A 172 12.13 3.96 -13.49
C GLY A 172 10.66 4.17 -13.90
N ILE A 173 9.88 3.10 -13.95
CA ILE A 173 8.46 3.11 -14.31
C ILE A 173 7.58 2.78 -13.10
N ARG A 174 6.29 3.10 -13.19
CA ARG A 174 5.30 2.59 -12.24
C ARG A 174 5.09 1.09 -12.46
N THR A 175 4.95 0.36 -11.37
CA THR A 175 4.69 -1.09 -11.34
C THR A 175 3.64 -1.37 -10.27
N VAL A 176 3.13 -2.59 -10.19
CA VAL A 176 2.21 -3.02 -9.13
C VAL A 176 2.70 -2.64 -7.73
N PHE A 177 4.01 -2.60 -7.49
CA PHE A 177 4.58 -2.18 -6.20
C PHE A 177 4.30 -0.72 -5.80
N ASN A 178 3.82 0.13 -6.72
CA ASN A 178 3.42 1.49 -6.39
C ASN A 178 2.07 1.54 -5.64
N ILE A 179 1.27 0.49 -5.76
CA ILE A 179 -0.02 0.37 -5.07
C ILE A 179 -0.01 -0.68 -3.96
N LEU A 180 1.00 -1.58 -3.90
CA LEU A 180 1.05 -2.63 -2.89
C LEU A 180 1.42 -2.12 -1.49
N GLY A 181 2.20 -1.06 -1.37
CA GLY A 181 2.63 -0.51 -0.06
C GLY A 181 1.48 -0.34 0.92
N PRO A 182 0.43 0.43 0.57
CA PRO A 182 -0.76 0.61 1.41
C PRO A 182 -1.55 -0.66 1.74
N LEU A 183 -1.37 -1.72 0.96
CA LEU A 183 -2.09 -2.99 1.11
C LEU A 183 -1.37 -4.00 2.01
N THR A 184 -0.15 -3.68 2.44
CA THR A 184 0.76 -4.64 3.09
C THR A 184 1.19 -4.23 4.49
N ASN A 185 0.35 -3.47 5.20
CA ASN A 185 0.61 -3.08 6.58
C ASN A 185 0.79 -4.29 7.49
N PRO A 186 1.93 -4.40 8.21
CA PRO A 186 2.23 -5.53 9.09
C PRO A 186 1.26 -5.76 10.24
N GLY A 187 0.53 -4.71 10.65
CA GLY A 187 -0.47 -4.75 11.73
C GLY A 187 -1.85 -5.21 11.29
N SER A 188 -2.05 -5.55 10.02
CA SER A 188 -3.32 -6.03 9.44
C SER A 188 -4.54 -5.19 9.87
N PRO A 189 -4.58 -3.89 9.55
CA PRO A 189 -5.61 -2.97 10.02
C PRO A 189 -7.01 -3.45 9.62
N LYS A 190 -7.98 -3.23 10.51
CA LYS A 190 -9.40 -3.51 10.24
C LYS A 190 -10.13 -2.29 9.69
N MET A 191 -9.55 -1.12 9.82
CA MET A 191 -10.05 0.14 9.28
C MET A 191 -8.95 0.84 8.49
N GLN A 192 -9.29 1.39 7.31
CA GLN A 192 -8.29 2.07 6.47
C GLN A 192 -8.89 3.22 5.68
N LEU A 193 -8.15 4.36 5.66
CA LEU A 193 -8.31 5.43 4.67
C LEU A 193 -7.12 5.35 3.72
N LEU A 194 -7.40 5.10 2.44
CA LEU A 194 -6.39 4.97 1.39
C LEU A 194 -6.59 6.04 0.32
N GLY A 195 -5.60 6.92 0.16
CA GLY A 195 -5.52 7.83 -0.98
C GLY A 195 -4.83 7.19 -2.17
N VAL A 196 -5.30 7.47 -3.38
CA VAL A 196 -4.74 6.93 -4.62
C VAL A 196 -4.34 8.02 -5.59
N TYR A 197 -3.26 7.79 -6.36
CA TYR A 197 -2.73 8.76 -7.32
C TYR A 197 -3.56 8.89 -8.61
N ASP A 198 -4.53 8.02 -8.82
CA ASP A 198 -5.39 8.03 -10.00
C ASP A 198 -6.79 7.51 -9.68
N GLU A 199 -7.79 8.13 -10.29
CA GLU A 199 -9.21 7.88 -10.00
C GLU A 199 -9.64 6.44 -10.31
N TYR A 200 -9.08 5.83 -11.37
CA TYR A 200 -9.44 4.46 -11.74
C TYR A 200 -9.11 3.42 -10.65
N LEU A 201 -8.21 3.74 -9.73
CA LEU A 201 -7.82 2.87 -8.61
C LEU A 201 -8.82 2.87 -7.45
N VAL A 202 -9.71 3.85 -7.37
CA VAL A 202 -10.58 4.06 -6.20
C VAL A 202 -11.42 2.82 -5.90
N GLN A 203 -12.19 2.35 -6.85
CA GLN A 203 -13.06 1.18 -6.64
C GLN A 203 -12.30 -0.15 -6.61
N PRO A 204 -11.34 -0.43 -7.52
CA PRO A 204 -10.55 -1.66 -7.45
C PRO A 204 -9.81 -1.85 -6.13
N LEU A 205 -9.15 -0.82 -5.60
CA LEU A 205 -8.43 -0.95 -4.33
C LEU A 205 -9.36 -1.07 -3.12
N ALA A 206 -10.56 -0.50 -3.16
CA ALA A 206 -11.58 -0.75 -2.13
C ALA A 206 -11.97 -2.24 -2.10
N GLN A 207 -12.17 -2.86 -3.25
CA GLN A 207 -12.44 -4.30 -3.35
C GLN A 207 -11.26 -5.14 -2.87
N VAL A 208 -10.03 -4.78 -3.25
CA VAL A 208 -8.82 -5.47 -2.76
C VAL A 208 -8.71 -5.39 -1.25
N LEU A 209 -8.91 -4.22 -0.64
CA LEU A 209 -8.88 -4.07 0.82
C LEU A 209 -9.90 -4.97 1.52
N MET A 210 -11.12 -5.06 0.98
CA MET A 210 -12.14 -5.96 1.51
C MET A 210 -11.71 -7.43 1.40
N ASN A 211 -11.17 -7.84 0.25
CA ASN A 211 -10.66 -9.19 0.03
C ASN A 211 -9.49 -9.53 0.98
N LEU A 212 -8.69 -8.54 1.36
CA LEU A 212 -7.60 -8.66 2.31
C LEU A 212 -8.03 -8.56 3.79
N GLY A 213 -9.33 -8.48 4.07
CA GLY A 213 -9.91 -8.55 5.40
C GLY A 213 -10.03 -7.22 6.15
N VAL A 214 -9.92 -6.08 5.45
CA VAL A 214 -10.29 -4.77 6.01
C VAL A 214 -11.81 -4.69 6.08
N LYS A 215 -12.35 -4.37 7.26
CA LYS A 215 -13.80 -4.40 7.49
C LYS A 215 -14.49 -3.11 7.12
N ARG A 216 -13.81 -1.98 7.28
CA ARG A 216 -14.33 -0.65 7.00
C ARG A 216 -13.25 0.26 6.47
N GLY A 217 -13.57 1.04 5.45
CA GLY A 217 -12.63 2.01 4.93
C GLY A 217 -13.20 2.90 3.84
N MET A 218 -12.32 3.76 3.37
CA MET A 218 -12.53 4.61 2.21
C MET A 218 -11.28 4.56 1.33
N VAL A 219 -11.49 4.46 0.02
CA VAL A 219 -10.46 4.76 -0.95
C VAL A 219 -10.84 6.08 -1.61
N VAL A 220 -9.90 7.02 -1.66
CA VAL A 220 -10.17 8.41 -2.03
C VAL A 220 -9.21 8.91 -3.10
N TYR A 221 -9.70 9.83 -3.95
CA TYR A 221 -8.92 10.53 -4.94
C TYR A 221 -9.41 11.98 -5.05
N GLY A 222 -8.55 12.94 -4.72
CA GLY A 222 -8.80 14.35 -4.98
C GLY A 222 -8.74 14.63 -6.48
N GLN A 223 -9.80 15.22 -7.05
CA GLN A 223 -9.90 15.45 -8.50
C GLN A 223 -8.89 16.48 -9.03
N ASP A 224 -8.15 17.14 -8.16
CA ASP A 224 -6.95 17.94 -8.44
C ASP A 224 -5.65 17.11 -8.47
N ARG A 225 -5.77 15.78 -8.62
CA ARG A 225 -4.68 14.78 -8.66
C ARG A 225 -3.97 14.58 -7.33
N LEU A 226 -4.71 14.66 -6.24
CA LEU A 226 -4.19 14.47 -4.90
C LEU A 226 -4.57 13.07 -4.36
N ASP A 227 -3.62 12.34 -3.81
CA ASP A 227 -3.89 11.06 -3.15
C ASP A 227 -4.37 11.22 -1.69
N GLU A 228 -5.24 12.21 -1.48
CA GLU A 228 -5.84 12.59 -0.20
C GLU A 228 -7.27 13.12 -0.42
N ILE A 229 -7.99 13.40 0.66
CA ILE A 229 -9.22 14.20 0.60
C ILE A 229 -8.82 15.66 0.35
N SER A 230 -9.19 16.20 -0.81
CA SER A 230 -8.84 17.56 -1.21
C SER A 230 -9.73 18.62 -0.52
N LEU A 231 -9.11 19.76 -0.20
CA LEU A 231 -9.83 20.98 0.20
C LEU A 231 -10.03 21.94 -0.97
N SER A 232 -9.36 21.70 -2.10
CA SER A 232 -9.34 22.58 -3.28
C SER A 232 -10.21 22.08 -4.42
N ALA A 233 -10.60 20.80 -4.40
CA ALA A 233 -11.39 20.16 -5.45
C ALA A 233 -12.32 19.10 -4.86
N PRO A 234 -13.34 18.65 -5.60
CA PRO A 234 -14.10 17.47 -5.21
C PRO A 234 -13.22 16.25 -5.02
N THR A 235 -13.65 15.34 -4.16
CA THR A 235 -12.95 14.07 -3.91
C THR A 235 -13.84 12.90 -4.28
N THR A 236 -13.37 12.05 -5.18
CA THR A 236 -14.02 10.78 -5.51
C THR A 236 -13.73 9.79 -4.39
N VAL A 237 -14.78 9.11 -3.92
CA VAL A 237 -14.73 8.20 -2.77
C VAL A 237 -15.39 6.88 -3.12
N CYS A 238 -14.74 5.79 -2.74
CA CYS A 238 -15.37 4.48 -2.57
C CYS A 238 -15.32 4.11 -1.09
N GLU A 239 -16.44 4.23 -0.40
CA GLU A 239 -16.60 3.79 0.99
C GLU A 239 -17.06 2.33 1.02
N PHE A 240 -16.50 1.55 1.94
CA PHE A 240 -16.93 0.16 2.18
C PHE A 240 -17.01 -0.15 3.66
N LYS A 241 -17.95 -1.04 3.99
CA LYS A 241 -18.18 -1.50 5.36
C LYS A 241 -18.90 -2.83 5.36
N ASP A 242 -18.38 -3.83 6.09
CA ASP A 242 -19.04 -5.12 6.34
C ASP A 242 -19.62 -5.76 5.06
N GLY A 243 -18.88 -5.71 3.95
CA GLY A 243 -19.23 -6.33 2.68
C GLY A 243 -20.04 -5.46 1.70
N TRP A 244 -20.52 -4.28 2.09
CA TRP A 244 -21.11 -3.35 1.13
C TRP A 244 -20.13 -2.25 0.70
N MET A 245 -20.38 -1.68 -0.47
CA MET A 245 -19.56 -0.64 -1.08
C MET A 245 -20.44 0.44 -1.69
N LYS A 246 -20.01 1.71 -1.59
CA LYS A 246 -20.72 2.86 -2.15
C LYS A 246 -19.74 3.87 -2.73
N ASN A 247 -19.98 4.27 -3.97
CA ASN A 247 -19.24 5.36 -4.63
C ASN A 247 -20.01 6.67 -4.50
N TYR A 248 -19.29 7.75 -4.19
CA TYR A 248 -19.82 9.11 -4.14
C TYR A 248 -18.71 10.16 -4.28
N VAL A 249 -19.08 11.42 -4.35
CA VAL A 249 -18.16 12.56 -4.41
C VAL A 249 -18.42 13.48 -3.22
N ILE A 250 -17.36 13.81 -2.50
CA ILE A 250 -17.33 14.89 -1.51
C ILE A 250 -17.08 16.20 -2.28
N LYS A 251 -17.91 17.24 -2.01
CA LYS A 251 -17.80 18.55 -2.61
C LYS A 251 -17.41 19.58 -1.57
#